data_d5495e67220038a39b4bc1e8c48a00c3
#
_entry.id   d5495e67220038a39b4bc1e8c48a00c3
#
_cell.length_a   1.000
_cell.length_b   1.000
_cell.length_c   1.000
_cell.angle_alpha   90.00
_cell.angle_beta   90.00
_cell.angle_gamma   90.00
#
_symmetry.space_group_name_H-M   'P 1'
#
loop_
_entity.id
_entity.type
_entity.pdbx_description
1 polymer ?
#
loop_
_entity_poly.entity_id
_entity_poly.type
_entity_poly.pdbx_seq_one_letter_code
_entity_poly.pdbx_strand_id
1 'polypeptide(L)'
;MATIGLDKLYYAKITEDSDGNETYDTPVPLAKAMSAELSVELAEATLYADDGASEVVKEFQSGTLTLGIDNIGTAVAEDLTGATIDKNKVLVSASEDGAPPVAIGFRAKKANGKYRYFWLYRVKFGIPATNLTTKGESIEFSTPSIEGTVIRRNKADKLGKRPWKAEISEDDTGVAIDTISGWYTQVYEPTYAE
;
A
#
# COMPACT_ATOMS: atom_id res chain seq x y z
N MET A 1 -21.10 6.21 -1.27
CA MET A 1 -21.34 6.57 0.14
C MET A 1 -20.03 6.94 0.80
N ALA A 2 -19.98 7.96 1.69
CA ALA A 2 -18.74 8.43 2.32
C ALA A 2 -18.12 7.36 3.26
N THR A 3 -16.80 7.36 3.37
CA THR A 3 -16.04 6.54 4.32
C THR A 3 -15.88 7.30 5.64
N ILE A 4 -15.98 6.57 6.77
CA ILE A 4 -15.95 7.14 8.12
C ILE A 4 -14.89 6.53 9.04
N GLY A 5 -14.11 5.56 8.56
CA GLY A 5 -13.09 4.89 9.36
C GLY A 5 -12.11 4.13 8.50
N LEU A 6 -10.94 3.87 9.07
CA LEU A 6 -9.86 3.08 8.49
C LEU A 6 -9.40 2.06 9.52
N ASP A 7 -9.23 0.81 9.12
CA ASP A 7 -8.69 -0.24 9.97
C ASP A 7 -8.02 -1.36 9.16
N LYS A 8 -7.50 -2.36 9.86
CA LYS A 8 -6.87 -3.55 9.27
C LYS A 8 -5.78 -3.22 8.26
N LEU A 9 -4.77 -2.47 8.73
CA LEU A 9 -3.57 -2.21 7.93
C LEU A 9 -2.64 -3.42 7.98
N TYR A 10 -2.41 -4.04 6.81
CA TYR A 10 -1.58 -5.22 6.60
C TYR A 10 -0.50 -4.94 5.57
N TYR A 11 0.60 -5.67 5.65
CA TYR A 11 1.59 -5.71 4.58
C TYR A 11 1.98 -7.15 4.27
N ALA A 12 2.48 -7.38 3.07
CA ALA A 12 3.07 -8.64 2.65
C ALA A 12 4.39 -8.36 1.95
N LYS A 13 5.43 -9.12 2.29
CA LYS A 13 6.72 -9.03 1.60
C LYS A 13 6.58 -9.54 0.18
N ILE A 14 7.39 -8.98 -0.71
CA ILE A 14 7.47 -9.39 -2.10
C ILE A 14 8.81 -10.08 -2.30
N THR A 15 8.77 -11.31 -2.80
CA THR A 15 9.94 -12.05 -3.26
C THR A 15 9.91 -12.09 -4.78
N GLU A 16 10.99 -11.69 -5.42
CA GLU A 16 11.16 -11.77 -6.87
C GLU A 16 12.06 -12.96 -7.21
N ASP A 17 11.66 -13.78 -8.18
CA ASP A 17 12.51 -14.81 -8.74
C ASP A 17 13.48 -14.24 -9.79
N SER A 18 14.38 -15.09 -10.30
CA SER A 18 15.36 -14.69 -11.34
C SER A 18 14.72 -14.22 -12.65
N ASP A 19 13.47 -14.57 -12.89
CA ASP A 19 12.70 -14.21 -14.09
C ASP A 19 11.86 -12.95 -13.88
N GLY A 20 11.94 -12.33 -12.68
CA GLY A 20 11.20 -11.13 -12.31
C GLY A 20 9.73 -11.38 -11.95
N ASN A 21 9.34 -12.65 -11.69
CA ASN A 21 8.01 -12.92 -11.19
C ASN A 21 7.94 -12.62 -9.69
N GLU A 22 6.93 -11.89 -9.31
CA GLU A 22 6.67 -11.52 -7.93
C GLU A 22 5.77 -12.56 -7.26
N THR A 23 6.15 -12.95 -6.06
CA THR A 23 5.32 -13.73 -5.14
C THR A 23 5.14 -12.94 -3.85
N TYR A 24 4.01 -13.12 -3.20
CA TYR A 24 3.65 -12.42 -1.98
C TYR A 24 3.64 -13.40 -0.81
N ASP A 25 4.30 -13.03 0.26
CA ASP A 25 4.22 -13.75 1.52
C ASP A 25 2.84 -13.57 2.16
N THR A 26 2.55 -14.38 3.19
CA THR A 26 1.31 -14.23 3.95
C THR A 26 1.24 -12.83 4.59
N PRO A 27 0.14 -12.10 4.38
CA PRO A 27 -0.02 -10.77 4.96
C PRO A 27 0.04 -10.78 6.49
N VAL A 28 0.77 -9.83 7.05
CA VAL A 28 0.88 -9.61 8.49
C VAL A 28 0.42 -8.20 8.88
N PRO A 29 -0.11 -7.98 10.08
CA PRO A 29 -0.47 -6.65 10.54
C PRO A 29 0.74 -5.72 10.56
N LEU A 30 0.59 -4.50 10.02
CA LEU A 30 1.64 -3.47 10.04
C LEU A 30 1.61 -2.69 11.35
N ALA A 31 0.52 -1.99 11.61
CA ALA A 31 0.28 -1.14 12.76
C ALA A 31 -1.22 -0.81 12.86
N LYS A 32 -1.62 -0.08 13.90
CA LYS A 32 -2.97 0.50 13.93
C LYS A 32 -3.00 1.74 13.04
N ALA A 33 -3.88 1.70 12.03
CA ALA A 33 -4.02 2.79 11.07
C ALA A 33 -4.79 3.95 11.68
N MET A 34 -4.26 5.16 11.52
CA MET A 34 -4.92 6.42 11.89
C MET A 34 -5.38 7.17 10.64
N SER A 35 -4.55 7.21 9.61
CA SER A 35 -4.86 7.80 8.32
C SER A 35 -4.15 7.05 7.18
N ALA A 36 -4.74 7.10 6.00
CA ALA A 36 -4.12 6.68 4.75
C ALA A 36 -4.51 7.66 3.67
N GLU A 37 -3.52 8.27 3.05
CA GLU A 37 -3.70 9.19 1.94
C GLU A 37 -2.95 8.63 0.74
N LEU A 38 -3.66 8.50 -0.38
CA LEU A 38 -3.11 8.01 -1.65
C LEU A 38 -3.28 9.09 -2.71
N SER A 39 -2.19 9.65 -3.15
CA SER A 39 -2.11 10.55 -4.31
C SER A 39 -1.60 9.77 -5.52
N VAL A 40 -2.17 10.00 -6.69
CA VAL A 40 -1.82 9.30 -7.93
C VAL A 40 -1.31 10.30 -8.95
N GLU A 41 -0.15 10.00 -9.53
CA GLU A 41 0.46 10.73 -10.63
C GLU A 41 0.20 10.02 -11.95
N LEU A 42 -0.24 10.78 -12.95
CA LEU A 42 -0.52 10.29 -14.30
C LEU A 42 0.51 10.86 -15.27
N ALA A 43 1.04 10.00 -16.13
CA ALA A 43 1.71 10.44 -17.34
C ALA A 43 0.65 10.86 -18.36
N GLU A 44 0.75 12.08 -18.88
CA GLU A 44 -0.17 12.62 -19.86
C GLU A 44 0.56 13.05 -21.11
N ALA A 45 0.03 12.68 -22.28
CA ALA A 45 0.48 13.15 -23.56
C ALA A 45 -0.72 13.57 -24.40
N THR A 46 -0.63 14.75 -25.03
CA THR A 46 -1.66 15.26 -25.94
C THR A 46 -1.10 15.37 -27.34
N LEU A 47 -1.74 14.73 -28.29
CA LEU A 47 -1.49 14.90 -29.72
C LEU A 47 -2.36 16.03 -30.26
N TYR A 48 -1.74 17.00 -30.90
CA TYR A 48 -2.44 18.08 -31.59
C TYR A 48 -2.45 17.80 -33.10
N ALA A 49 -3.61 17.91 -33.72
CA ALA A 49 -3.80 17.83 -35.16
C ALA A 49 -4.89 18.83 -35.57
N ASP A 50 -4.77 19.41 -36.77
CA ASP A 50 -5.72 20.37 -37.35
C ASP A 50 -6.09 21.52 -36.37
N ASP A 51 -5.07 22.15 -35.75
CA ASP A 51 -5.17 23.26 -34.78
C ASP A 51 -5.98 22.95 -33.50
N GLY A 52 -6.16 21.67 -33.17
CA GLY A 52 -6.86 21.22 -31.95
C GLY A 52 -6.23 20.00 -31.29
N ALA A 53 -6.59 19.75 -30.03
CA ALA A 53 -6.24 18.53 -29.35
C ALA A 53 -7.01 17.37 -29.99
N SER A 54 -6.29 16.44 -30.65
CA SER A 54 -6.86 15.32 -31.37
C SER A 54 -6.94 14.06 -30.50
N GLU A 55 -5.93 13.82 -29.65
CA GLU A 55 -5.87 12.63 -28.80
C GLU A 55 -5.17 12.97 -27.49
N VAL A 56 -5.70 12.42 -26.36
CA VAL A 56 -5.11 12.55 -25.03
C VAL A 56 -4.94 11.16 -24.44
N VAL A 57 -3.69 10.82 -24.11
CA VAL A 57 -3.36 9.55 -23.42
C VAL A 57 -2.99 9.87 -21.99
N LYS A 58 -3.63 9.15 -21.03
CA LYS A 58 -3.32 9.23 -19.60
C LYS A 58 -3.07 7.84 -19.06
N GLU A 59 -1.90 7.66 -18.47
CA GLU A 59 -1.50 6.37 -17.89
C GLU A 59 -1.02 6.55 -16.46
N PHE A 60 -1.20 5.51 -15.63
CA PHE A 60 -0.65 5.50 -14.28
C PHE A 60 0.88 5.52 -14.33
N GLN A 61 1.49 6.50 -13.70
CA GLN A 61 2.94 6.63 -13.59
C GLN A 61 3.41 6.13 -12.22
N SER A 62 2.93 6.72 -11.15
CA SER A 62 3.26 6.39 -9.78
C SER A 62 2.15 6.86 -8.83
N GLY A 63 2.28 6.54 -7.56
CA GLY A 63 1.46 7.11 -6.51
C GLY A 63 2.28 7.33 -5.26
N THR A 64 1.84 8.24 -4.41
CA THR A 64 2.39 8.47 -3.08
C THR A 64 1.37 8.02 -2.05
N LEU A 65 1.76 7.08 -1.19
CA LEU A 65 0.96 6.60 -0.07
C LEU A 65 1.55 7.16 1.22
N THR A 66 0.78 7.97 1.95
CA THR A 66 1.14 8.45 3.28
C THR A 66 0.27 7.75 4.32
N LEU A 67 0.89 7.04 5.24
CA LEU A 67 0.24 6.33 6.34
C LEU A 67 0.54 7.01 7.66
N GLY A 68 -0.51 7.46 8.36
CA GLY A 68 -0.43 7.83 9.79
C GLY A 68 -0.74 6.60 10.63
N ILE A 69 0.15 6.25 11.55
CA ILE A 69 0.07 5.01 12.35
C ILE A 69 0.37 5.31 13.82
N ASP A 70 -0.06 4.41 14.71
CA ASP A 70 0.18 4.57 16.15
C ASP A 70 1.64 4.33 16.53
N ASN A 71 2.26 3.29 15.98
CA ASN A 71 3.65 2.93 16.24
C ASN A 71 4.16 1.97 15.17
N ILE A 72 5.48 1.98 14.93
CA ILE A 72 6.16 0.99 14.08
C ILE A 72 7.01 0.09 14.97
N GLY A 73 6.68 -1.20 15.02
CA GLY A 73 7.52 -2.20 15.68
C GLY A 73 8.85 -2.39 14.93
N THR A 74 9.93 -2.74 15.66
CA THR A 74 11.26 -2.91 15.05
C THR A 74 11.31 -3.92 13.92
N ALA A 75 10.56 -5.05 14.05
CA ALA A 75 10.47 -6.05 13.00
C ALA A 75 9.76 -5.52 11.73
N VAL A 76 8.70 -4.72 11.90
CA VAL A 76 8.02 -4.07 10.77
C VAL A 76 8.92 -3.02 10.14
N ALA A 77 9.67 -2.26 10.94
CA ALA A 77 10.62 -1.27 10.45
C ALA A 77 11.73 -1.93 9.61
N GLU A 78 12.29 -3.08 10.05
CA GLU A 78 13.25 -3.88 9.28
C GLU A 78 12.68 -4.25 7.91
N ASP A 79 11.46 -4.78 7.89
CA ASP A 79 10.80 -5.22 6.65
C ASP A 79 10.44 -4.09 5.69
N LEU A 80 10.16 -2.89 6.19
CA LEU A 80 9.76 -1.75 5.37
C LEU A 80 10.94 -0.89 4.90
N THR A 81 12.00 -0.78 5.71
CA THR A 81 13.13 0.11 5.42
C THR A 81 14.39 -0.62 4.94
N GLY A 82 14.45 -1.94 5.14
CA GLY A 82 15.64 -2.74 4.86
C GLY A 82 16.75 -2.61 5.92
N ALA A 83 16.49 -1.92 7.03
CA ALA A 83 17.39 -1.88 8.17
C ALA A 83 17.54 -3.29 8.79
N THR A 84 18.59 -3.53 9.55
CA THR A 84 18.91 -4.84 10.11
C THR A 84 18.73 -4.85 11.62
N ILE A 85 18.11 -5.91 12.16
CA ILE A 85 18.03 -6.13 13.60
C ILE A 85 19.23 -6.96 14.04
N ASP A 86 20.04 -6.42 14.97
CA ASP A 86 21.18 -7.12 15.52
C ASP A 86 20.77 -8.25 16.51
N LYS A 87 21.76 -9.02 16.98
CA LYS A 87 21.54 -10.09 17.97
C LYS A 87 20.98 -9.60 19.31
N ASN A 88 21.16 -8.32 19.64
CA ASN A 88 20.63 -7.68 20.84
C ASN A 88 19.24 -7.08 20.65
N LYS A 89 18.60 -7.32 19.49
CA LYS A 89 17.30 -6.76 19.11
C LYS A 89 17.28 -5.26 18.90
N VAL A 90 18.42 -4.68 18.53
CA VAL A 90 18.56 -3.27 18.16
C VAL A 90 18.40 -3.14 16.65
N LEU A 91 17.50 -2.25 16.22
CA LEU A 91 17.37 -1.90 14.80
C LEU A 91 18.52 -0.94 14.43
N VAL A 92 19.34 -1.37 13.49
CA VAL A 92 20.47 -0.61 12.98
C VAL A 92 20.17 -0.20 11.54
N SER A 93 20.15 1.09 11.29
CA SER A 93 19.95 1.65 9.95
C SER A 93 21.27 2.14 9.39
N ALA A 94 21.58 1.73 8.17
CA ALA A 94 22.77 2.14 7.43
C ALA A 94 22.38 3.00 6.21
N SER A 95 23.32 3.77 5.69
CA SER A 95 23.09 4.60 4.48
C SER A 95 22.87 3.76 3.21
N GLU A 96 23.35 2.54 3.22
CA GLU A 96 23.28 1.56 2.13
C GLU A 96 22.00 0.73 2.16
N ASP A 97 21.16 0.87 3.21
CA ASP A 97 19.90 0.11 3.32
C ASP A 97 18.95 0.49 2.20
N GLY A 98 18.46 -0.54 1.51
CA GLY A 98 17.49 -0.38 0.42
C GLY A 98 16.13 -0.90 0.84
N ALA A 99 15.14 -0.03 0.96
CA ALA A 99 13.78 -0.42 1.30
C ALA A 99 13.27 -1.51 0.33
N PRO A 100 12.92 -2.73 0.80
CA PRO A 100 12.32 -3.74 -0.05
C PRO A 100 10.90 -3.33 -0.44
N PRO A 101 10.42 -3.73 -1.62
CA PRO A 101 9.03 -3.51 -1.98
C PRO A 101 8.11 -4.43 -1.16
N VAL A 102 6.96 -3.91 -0.76
CA VAL A 102 5.91 -4.65 -0.05
C VAL A 102 4.55 -4.40 -0.66
N ALA A 103 3.61 -5.34 -0.53
CA ALA A 103 2.21 -5.08 -0.79
C ALA A 103 1.54 -4.52 0.47
N ILE A 104 0.62 -3.57 0.31
CA ILE A 104 -0.11 -2.94 1.41
C ILE A 104 -1.60 -3.16 1.24
N GLY A 105 -2.24 -3.71 2.29
CA GLY A 105 -3.66 -3.91 2.35
C GLY A 105 -4.29 -3.13 3.51
N PHE A 106 -5.43 -2.51 3.25
CA PHE A 106 -6.24 -1.85 4.29
C PHE A 106 -7.71 -1.83 3.89
N ARG A 107 -8.57 -1.51 4.83
CA ARG A 107 -9.98 -1.30 4.53
C ARG A 107 -10.52 -0.02 5.14
N ALA A 108 -11.54 0.53 4.51
CA ALA A 108 -12.23 1.71 4.97
C ALA A 108 -13.70 1.39 5.25
N LYS A 109 -14.20 1.79 6.42
CA LYS A 109 -15.60 1.65 6.81
C LYS A 109 -16.43 2.74 6.14
N LYS A 110 -17.56 2.36 5.55
CA LYS A 110 -18.54 3.28 4.96
C LYS A 110 -19.61 3.67 5.99
N ALA A 111 -20.30 4.77 5.75
CA ALA A 111 -21.40 5.25 6.60
C ALA A 111 -22.58 4.28 6.71
N ASN A 112 -22.73 3.34 5.76
CA ASN A 112 -23.76 2.27 5.81
C ASN A 112 -23.33 1.03 6.61
N GLY A 113 -22.18 1.08 7.29
CA GLY A 113 -21.63 -0.04 8.05
C GLY A 113 -20.88 -1.09 7.24
N LYS A 114 -20.89 -0.99 5.91
CA LYS A 114 -20.13 -1.85 5.00
C LYS A 114 -18.69 -1.39 4.86
N TYR A 115 -17.84 -2.24 4.26
CA TYR A 115 -16.42 -1.95 4.10
C TYR A 115 -16.01 -1.90 2.64
N ARG A 116 -14.97 -1.11 2.36
CA ARG A 116 -14.23 -1.08 1.10
C ARG A 116 -12.81 -1.51 1.39
N TYR A 117 -12.32 -2.47 0.62
CA TYR A 117 -11.03 -3.12 0.80
C TYR A 117 -10.09 -2.72 -0.32
N PHE A 118 -8.80 -2.62 0.02
CA PHE A 118 -7.76 -2.20 -0.89
C PHE A 118 -6.55 -3.11 -0.78
N TRP A 119 -5.89 -3.37 -1.92
CA TRP A 119 -4.53 -3.82 -2.01
C TRP A 119 -3.76 -2.89 -2.96
N LEU A 120 -2.60 -2.41 -2.52
CA LEU A 120 -1.58 -1.79 -3.34
C LEU A 120 -0.49 -2.82 -3.53
N TYR A 121 -0.26 -3.25 -4.76
CA TYR A 121 0.55 -4.44 -5.04
C TYR A 121 2.04 -4.25 -4.82
N ARG A 122 2.56 -3.03 -5.01
CA ARG A 122 3.98 -2.75 -4.87
C ARG A 122 4.20 -1.33 -4.35
N VAL A 123 4.69 -1.25 -3.13
CA VAL A 123 4.99 0.01 -2.42
C VAL A 123 6.40 -0.07 -1.88
N LYS A 124 7.20 0.97 -2.09
CA LYS A 124 8.51 1.16 -1.46
C LYS A 124 8.42 2.29 -0.47
N PHE A 125 8.69 2.00 0.78
CA PHE A 125 8.66 3.01 1.83
C PHE A 125 9.99 3.75 1.96
N GLY A 126 9.90 5.04 2.34
CA GLY A 126 11.04 5.81 2.81
C GLY A 126 11.36 5.53 4.29
N ILE A 127 12.36 6.21 4.81
CA ILE A 127 12.66 6.19 6.23
C ILE A 127 11.56 6.95 6.98
N PRO A 128 10.93 6.36 8.02
CA PRO A 128 9.89 7.03 8.79
C PRO A 128 10.38 8.31 9.45
N ALA A 129 9.60 9.37 9.37
CA ALA A 129 9.87 10.58 10.11
C ALA A 129 9.61 10.34 11.61
N THR A 130 10.56 10.73 12.46
CA THR A 130 10.44 10.63 13.91
C THR A 130 10.20 12.01 14.50
N ASN A 131 9.00 12.21 15.08
CA ASN A 131 8.63 13.42 15.80
C ASN A 131 8.37 13.08 17.26
N LEU A 132 9.16 13.64 18.17
CA LEU A 132 9.04 13.39 19.60
C LEU A 132 8.86 14.71 20.33
N THR A 133 7.82 14.81 21.16
CA THR A 133 7.56 15.96 22.01
C THR A 133 7.62 15.55 23.49
N THR A 134 8.15 16.43 24.32
CA THR A 134 8.15 16.16 25.78
C THR A 134 6.75 16.33 26.34
N LYS A 135 6.42 15.54 27.38
CA LYS A 135 5.15 15.67 28.10
C LYS A 135 5.09 17.05 28.77
N GLY A 136 4.10 17.85 28.41
CA GLY A 136 3.73 19.10 29.07
C GLY A 136 2.64 18.91 30.14
N GLU A 137 1.88 19.96 30.41
CA GLU A 137 0.71 19.92 31.30
C GLU A 137 -0.46 19.09 30.70
N SER A 138 -0.55 19.04 29.37
CA SER A 138 -1.46 18.18 28.61
C SER A 138 -0.73 16.99 28.01
N ILE A 139 -1.47 15.88 27.85
CA ILE A 139 -0.95 14.68 27.16
C ILE A 139 -1.26 14.83 25.68
N GLU A 140 -0.21 14.97 24.85
CA GLU A 140 -0.33 14.95 23.41
C GLU A 140 0.34 13.68 22.86
N PHE A 141 -0.35 13.02 21.93
CA PHE A 141 0.22 11.84 21.26
C PHE A 141 1.05 12.29 20.06
N SER A 142 2.30 11.87 20.04
CA SER A 142 3.15 11.99 18.84
C SER A 142 3.02 10.68 18.04
N THR A 143 2.45 10.79 16.85
CA THR A 143 2.21 9.63 15.98
C THR A 143 3.10 9.70 14.75
N PRO A 144 3.83 8.62 14.42
CA PRO A 144 4.67 8.60 13.25
C PRO A 144 3.85 8.55 11.96
N SER A 145 4.42 9.11 10.90
CA SER A 145 3.95 8.91 9.56
C SER A 145 5.03 8.27 8.70
N ILE A 146 4.62 7.41 7.78
CA ILE A 146 5.52 6.79 6.82
C ILE A 146 4.97 7.03 5.41
N GLU A 147 5.87 7.44 4.52
CA GLU A 147 5.55 7.68 3.12
C GLU A 147 6.16 6.59 2.24
N GLY A 148 5.38 6.12 1.28
CA GLY A 148 5.83 5.13 0.32
C GLY A 148 5.40 5.47 -1.10
N THR A 149 6.26 5.15 -2.05
CA THR A 149 5.97 5.26 -3.47
C THR A 149 5.28 4.01 -3.96
N VAL A 150 4.09 4.17 -4.53
CA VAL A 150 3.29 3.11 -5.15
C VAL A 150 3.65 3.01 -6.62
N ILE A 151 4.00 1.82 -7.06
CA ILE A 151 4.31 1.53 -8.46
C ILE A 151 3.53 0.29 -8.92
N ARG A 152 3.45 0.10 -10.23
CA ARG A 152 2.86 -1.13 -10.78
C ARG A 152 3.71 -2.34 -10.39
N ARG A 153 3.09 -3.50 -10.19
CA ARG A 153 3.81 -4.76 -9.98
C ARG A 153 4.51 -5.22 -11.26
N ASN A 154 5.55 -6.04 -11.12
CA ASN A 154 6.27 -6.61 -12.26
C ASN A 154 5.51 -7.79 -12.86
N LYS A 155 4.85 -8.60 -12.04
CA LYS A 155 4.05 -9.74 -12.46
C LYS A 155 2.85 -9.30 -13.30
N ALA A 156 2.75 -9.82 -14.51
CA ALA A 156 1.57 -9.65 -15.34
C ALA A 156 0.41 -10.53 -14.84
N ASP A 157 -0.82 -10.06 -15.01
CA ASP A 157 -2.02 -10.86 -14.80
C ASP A 157 -2.33 -11.72 -16.06
N LYS A 158 -3.41 -12.49 -16.00
CA LYS A 158 -3.87 -13.34 -17.14
C LYS A 158 -4.20 -12.55 -18.41
N LEU A 159 -4.45 -11.25 -18.30
CA LEU A 159 -4.69 -10.35 -19.44
C LEU A 159 -3.40 -9.65 -19.92
N GLY A 160 -2.23 -10.00 -19.38
CA GLY A 160 -0.96 -9.34 -19.70
C GLY A 160 -0.79 -7.95 -19.08
N LYS A 161 -1.70 -7.52 -18.21
CA LYS A 161 -1.62 -6.22 -17.53
C LYS A 161 -0.82 -6.33 -16.23
N ARG A 162 -0.21 -5.23 -15.82
CA ARG A 162 0.54 -5.12 -14.56
C ARG A 162 -0.21 -4.20 -13.60
N PRO A 163 -1.15 -4.72 -12.82
CA PRO A 163 -1.94 -3.91 -11.90
C PRO A 163 -1.08 -3.28 -10.79
N TRP A 164 -1.48 -2.11 -10.34
CA TRP A 164 -0.87 -1.42 -9.21
C TRP A 164 -1.78 -1.41 -7.97
N LYS A 165 -3.11 -1.57 -8.17
CA LYS A 165 -4.13 -1.56 -7.12
C LYS A 165 -5.21 -2.58 -7.42
N ALA A 166 -5.77 -3.19 -6.36
CA ALA A 166 -7.07 -3.86 -6.37
C ALA A 166 -7.97 -3.24 -5.31
N GLU A 167 -9.24 -3.12 -5.60
CA GLU A 167 -10.24 -2.66 -4.63
C GLU A 167 -11.57 -3.39 -4.82
N ILE A 168 -12.30 -3.56 -3.72
CA ILE A 168 -13.61 -4.19 -3.69
C ILE A 168 -14.46 -3.57 -2.59
N SER A 169 -15.74 -3.48 -2.82
CA SER A 169 -16.72 -2.95 -1.86
C SER A 169 -17.77 -4.00 -1.54
N GLU A 170 -18.07 -4.21 -0.26
CA GLU A 170 -19.05 -5.21 0.21
C GLU A 170 -20.47 -4.98 -0.34
N ASP A 171 -20.78 -3.76 -0.72
CA ASP A 171 -22.10 -3.38 -1.26
C ASP A 171 -22.16 -3.41 -2.79
N ASP A 172 -21.09 -3.83 -3.46
CA ASP A 172 -21.10 -4.03 -4.91
C ASP A 172 -21.85 -5.33 -5.26
N THR A 173 -22.64 -5.28 -6.34
CA THR A 173 -23.44 -6.43 -6.77
C THR A 173 -22.53 -7.54 -7.31
N GLY A 174 -22.77 -8.79 -6.86
CA GLY A 174 -22.06 -9.97 -7.35
C GLY A 174 -20.73 -10.25 -6.63
N VAL A 175 -20.41 -9.52 -5.57
CA VAL A 175 -19.23 -9.79 -4.74
C VAL A 175 -19.41 -11.11 -3.99
N ALA A 176 -18.45 -12.03 -4.18
CA ALA A 176 -18.42 -13.28 -3.46
C ALA A 176 -17.95 -13.06 -2.01
N ILE A 177 -18.68 -13.61 -1.03
CA ILE A 177 -18.35 -13.51 0.39
C ILE A 177 -16.95 -14.09 0.68
N ASP A 178 -16.58 -15.16 -0.02
CA ASP A 178 -15.27 -15.81 0.15
C ASP A 178 -14.11 -14.91 -0.27
N THR A 179 -14.31 -14.05 -1.28
CA THR A 179 -13.29 -13.06 -1.68
C THR A 179 -13.02 -12.07 -0.55
N ILE A 180 -14.06 -11.60 0.14
CA ILE A 180 -13.93 -10.66 1.25
C ILE A 180 -13.34 -11.35 2.49
N SER A 181 -13.80 -12.56 2.82
CA SER A 181 -13.33 -13.30 3.99
C SER A 181 -11.85 -13.68 3.87
N GLY A 182 -11.39 -13.99 2.65
CA GLY A 182 -10.01 -14.32 2.32
C GLY A 182 -9.09 -13.12 2.07
N TRP A 183 -9.58 -11.87 2.12
CA TRP A 183 -8.86 -10.69 1.64
C TRP A 183 -7.50 -10.46 2.31
N TYR A 184 -7.35 -10.82 3.59
CA TYR A 184 -6.11 -10.68 4.34
C TYR A 184 -5.40 -12.02 4.62
N THR A 185 -5.86 -13.13 4.07
CA THR A 185 -5.15 -14.42 4.15
C THR A 185 -4.04 -14.52 3.11
N GLN A 186 -4.23 -13.84 1.99
CA GLN A 186 -3.25 -13.69 0.91
C GLN A 186 -3.50 -12.38 0.16
N VAL A 187 -2.47 -11.88 -0.52
CA VAL A 187 -2.63 -10.74 -1.43
C VAL A 187 -3.52 -11.17 -2.60
N TYR A 188 -4.54 -10.37 -2.89
CA TYR A 188 -5.53 -10.71 -3.92
C TYR A 188 -4.89 -10.82 -5.30
N GLU A 189 -5.06 -11.95 -5.95
CA GLU A 189 -4.66 -12.15 -7.35
C GLU A 189 -5.88 -12.05 -8.27
N PRO A 190 -5.84 -11.18 -9.29
CA PRO A 190 -6.96 -11.01 -10.20
C PRO A 190 -7.30 -12.29 -10.95
N THR A 191 -8.58 -12.66 -10.92
CA THR A 191 -9.14 -13.76 -11.69
C THR A 191 -10.17 -13.21 -12.67
N TYR A 192 -10.02 -13.57 -13.94
CA TYR A 192 -10.94 -13.13 -14.99
C TYR A 192 -11.75 -14.32 -15.50
N ALA A 193 -13.01 -14.08 -15.88
CA ALA A 193 -13.82 -15.08 -16.55
C ALA A 193 -13.16 -15.43 -17.91
N GLU A 194 -13.19 -16.70 -18.27
CA GLU A 194 -12.77 -17.20 -19.59
C GLU A 194 -13.78 -16.80 -20.67
#